data_bd28b40d879f642c92b3d00e0c044cf2
#
_entry.id   bd28b40d879f642c92b3d00e0c044cf2
#
_cell.length_a   1.000
_cell.length_b   1.000
_cell.length_c   1.000
_cell.angle_alpha   90.00
_cell.angle_beta   90.00
_cell.angle_gamma   90.00
#
_symmetry.space_group_name_H-M   'P 1'
#
loop_
_entity.id
_entity.type
_entity.pdbx_description
1 polymer ?
#
loop_
_entity_poly.entity_id
_entity_poly.type
_entity_poly.pdbx_seq_one_letter_code
_entity_poly.pdbx_strand_id
1 'polypeptide(L)'
;MHKLLIVSFAVFFAGLFSPVTLAQTPASSTFPTNGTLDKHLVKTVLEHATVHVDASTVLNDATVVLFRGEILEVKSGSAASNSTVSGAVVRLDLTGYHLYPSFVDLHSSYGLPEVKPAGWSRTPQYETNIKGAYGWNQSVRPEIDAYEKFIPDSKTAKALREAGFGAVLTHVPDGIVRGSGALVMPIEDARESMLRPLASIHFSFRKGSSRQ
;
A
#
# COMPACT_ATOMS: atom_id res chain seq x y z
N MET A 1 -44.27 0.71 -62.65
CA MET A 1 -42.84 0.49 -62.80
C MET A 1 -41.99 1.47 -61.95
N HIS A 2 -42.47 1.99 -60.78
CA HIS A 2 -41.74 2.98 -59.96
C HIS A 2 -41.31 2.51 -58.59
N LYS A 3 -41.55 1.24 -58.24
CA LYS A 3 -41.19 0.72 -56.90
C LYS A 3 -39.89 -0.10 -56.84
N LEU A 4 -39.30 -0.41 -58.00
CA LEU A 4 -38.08 -1.26 -58.04
C LEU A 4 -36.76 -0.42 -58.01
N LEU A 5 -36.85 0.89 -58.29
CA LEU A 5 -35.64 1.74 -58.36
C LEU A 5 -35.16 2.27 -56.98
N ILE A 6 -36.05 2.31 -55.98
CA ILE A 6 -35.72 2.84 -54.65
C ILE A 6 -34.97 1.83 -53.78
N VAL A 7 -35.21 0.53 -53.99
CA VAL A 7 -34.54 -0.53 -53.18
C VAL A 7 -33.08 -0.73 -53.58
N SER A 8 -32.73 -0.47 -54.84
CA SER A 8 -31.35 -0.62 -55.33
C SER A 8 -30.41 0.48 -54.86
N PHE A 9 -30.92 1.66 -54.51
CA PHE A 9 -30.10 2.78 -54.06
C PHE A 9 -29.78 2.74 -52.57
N ALA A 10 -30.63 2.09 -51.75
CA ALA A 10 -30.43 1.95 -50.31
C ALA A 10 -29.34 0.92 -49.95
N VAL A 11 -29.14 -0.11 -50.80
CA VAL A 11 -28.12 -1.15 -50.54
C VAL A 11 -26.71 -0.67 -50.89
N PHE A 12 -26.56 0.29 -51.78
CA PHE A 12 -25.25 0.81 -52.18
C PHE A 12 -24.65 1.82 -51.20
N PHE A 13 -25.48 2.42 -50.32
CA PHE A 13 -25.00 3.40 -49.33
C PHE A 13 -24.63 2.78 -47.98
N ALA A 14 -25.04 1.53 -47.70
CA ALA A 14 -24.70 0.81 -46.46
C ALA A 14 -23.29 0.20 -46.48
N GLY A 15 -22.61 0.13 -47.60
CA GLY A 15 -21.29 -0.48 -47.76
C GLY A 15 -20.08 0.45 -47.52
N LEU A 16 -20.30 1.76 -47.30
CA LEU A 16 -19.19 2.74 -47.20
C LEU A 16 -18.82 3.20 -45.78
N PHE A 17 -19.53 2.71 -44.75
CA PHE A 17 -19.15 2.95 -43.39
C PHE A 17 -18.55 1.69 -42.77
N SER A 18 -17.37 1.28 -43.23
CA SER A 18 -16.50 0.43 -42.45
C SER A 18 -15.94 1.27 -41.30
N PRO A 19 -16.18 0.89 -40.02
CA PRO A 19 -15.50 1.56 -38.93
C PRO A 19 -14.00 1.30 -39.10
N VAL A 20 -13.24 2.37 -39.40
CA VAL A 20 -11.79 2.33 -39.30
C VAL A 20 -11.47 2.14 -37.81
N THR A 21 -11.29 0.91 -37.42
CA THR A 21 -10.66 0.58 -36.14
C THR A 21 -9.21 1.05 -36.25
N LEU A 22 -8.95 2.25 -35.73
CA LEU A 22 -7.58 2.69 -35.46
C LEU A 22 -7.04 1.72 -34.42
N ALA A 23 -6.31 0.72 -34.89
CA ALA A 23 -5.47 -0.09 -34.00
C ALA A 23 -4.48 0.88 -33.37
N GLN A 24 -4.73 1.26 -32.10
CA GLN A 24 -3.73 1.93 -31.29
C GLN A 24 -2.60 0.93 -31.11
N THR A 25 -1.56 1.07 -31.90
CA THR A 25 -0.28 0.46 -31.59
C THR A 25 0.13 0.96 -30.20
N PRO A 26 0.39 0.07 -29.23
CA PRO A 26 0.90 0.53 -27.96
C PRO A 26 2.15 1.34 -28.25
N ALA A 27 2.18 2.58 -27.74
CA ALA A 27 3.32 3.45 -27.90
C ALA A 27 4.54 2.69 -27.34
N SER A 28 5.41 2.20 -28.23
CA SER A 28 6.68 1.64 -27.80
C SER A 28 7.43 2.75 -27.11
N SER A 29 7.75 2.58 -25.83
CA SER A 29 8.60 3.50 -25.10
C SER A 29 9.89 3.67 -25.90
N THR A 30 10.12 4.88 -26.43
CA THR A 30 11.33 5.23 -27.19
C THR A 30 12.52 5.50 -26.27
N PHE A 31 12.33 5.45 -24.96
CA PHE A 31 13.39 5.60 -24.01
C PHE A 31 14.05 4.25 -23.68
N PRO A 32 15.37 4.12 -23.85
CA PRO A 32 16.08 2.94 -23.36
C PRO A 32 15.88 2.86 -21.86
N THR A 33 15.49 1.70 -21.38
CA THR A 33 15.39 1.37 -19.95
C THR A 33 16.81 1.30 -19.37
N ASN A 34 17.42 2.45 -19.13
CA ASN A 34 18.70 2.56 -18.43
C ASN A 34 18.41 2.68 -16.94
N GLY A 35 18.13 1.59 -16.27
CA GLY A 35 17.82 1.58 -14.83
C GLY A 35 17.80 0.17 -14.27
N THR A 36 17.74 0.07 -12.96
CA THR A 36 17.47 -1.21 -12.28
C THR A 36 16.13 -1.76 -12.73
N LEU A 37 16.10 -3.08 -12.94
CA LEU A 37 14.88 -3.79 -13.34
C LEU A 37 13.77 -3.46 -12.32
N ASP A 38 12.64 -2.93 -12.81
CA ASP A 38 11.48 -2.69 -11.95
C ASP A 38 10.84 -4.03 -11.57
N LYS A 39 11.08 -4.46 -10.34
CA LYS A 39 10.52 -5.70 -9.79
C LYS A 39 9.00 -5.68 -9.72
N HIS A 40 8.40 -4.49 -9.74
CA HIS A 40 6.94 -4.32 -9.68
C HIS A 40 6.22 -4.65 -10.98
N LEU A 41 6.96 -4.89 -12.07
CA LEU A 41 6.38 -5.33 -13.35
C LEU A 41 6.11 -6.85 -13.41
N VAL A 42 6.46 -7.57 -12.35
CA VAL A 42 6.18 -9.01 -12.25
C VAL A 42 4.76 -9.22 -11.72
N LYS A 43 3.98 -9.97 -12.47
CA LYS A 43 2.67 -10.45 -12.06
C LYS A 43 2.84 -11.72 -11.24
N THR A 44 2.30 -11.76 -10.03
CA THR A 44 2.29 -12.95 -9.18
C THR A 44 0.90 -13.56 -9.17
N VAL A 45 0.82 -14.84 -9.49
CA VAL A 45 -0.43 -15.62 -9.48
C VAL A 45 -0.31 -16.68 -8.40
N LEU A 46 -1.19 -16.60 -7.40
CA LEU A 46 -1.31 -17.57 -6.32
C LEU A 46 -2.46 -18.51 -6.69
N GLU A 47 -2.16 -19.81 -6.86
CA GLU A 47 -3.12 -20.80 -7.37
C GLU A 47 -3.46 -21.83 -6.28
N HIS A 48 -4.63 -22.41 -6.36
CA HIS A 48 -5.10 -23.52 -5.50
C HIS A 48 -5.18 -23.21 -4.00
N ALA A 49 -5.32 -21.94 -3.61
CA ALA A 49 -5.46 -21.53 -2.22
C ALA A 49 -6.93 -21.59 -1.75
N THR A 50 -7.13 -21.78 -0.45
CA THR A 50 -8.40 -21.44 0.21
C THR A 50 -8.35 -19.98 0.63
N VAL A 51 -9.14 -19.12 -0.01
CA VAL A 51 -9.12 -17.67 0.23
C VAL A 51 -10.28 -17.27 1.12
N HIS A 52 -9.98 -16.72 2.29
CA HIS A 52 -10.94 -16.12 3.21
C HIS A 52 -11.06 -14.63 2.90
N VAL A 53 -12.09 -14.25 2.13
CA VAL A 53 -12.30 -12.85 1.71
C VAL A 53 -12.77 -12.02 2.90
N ASP A 54 -13.70 -12.56 3.67
CA ASP A 54 -14.23 -12.01 4.91
C ASP A 54 -14.68 -13.14 5.87
N ALA A 55 -15.31 -12.78 7.00
CA ALA A 55 -15.73 -13.73 8.03
C ALA A 55 -16.77 -14.78 7.53
N SER A 56 -17.46 -14.50 6.44
CA SER A 56 -18.55 -15.34 5.89
C SER A 56 -18.23 -15.92 4.51
N THR A 57 -17.31 -15.32 3.79
CA THR A 57 -17.01 -15.66 2.38
C THR A 57 -15.68 -16.39 2.28
N VAL A 58 -15.76 -17.67 1.91
CA VAL A 58 -14.59 -18.54 1.69
C VAL A 58 -14.63 -19.08 0.27
N LEU A 59 -13.56 -18.89 -0.47
CA LEU A 59 -13.39 -19.41 -1.82
C LEU A 59 -12.40 -20.58 -1.77
N ASN A 60 -12.87 -21.78 -2.08
CA ASN A 60 -12.02 -22.96 -2.19
C ASN A 60 -11.41 -23.05 -3.58
N ASP A 61 -10.20 -23.59 -3.66
CA ASP A 61 -9.46 -23.74 -4.91
C ASP A 61 -9.41 -22.42 -5.70
N ALA A 62 -9.02 -21.34 -5.03
CA ALA A 62 -9.07 -20.00 -5.60
C ALA A 62 -7.73 -19.55 -6.17
N THR A 63 -7.80 -18.66 -7.15
CA THR A 63 -6.67 -17.98 -7.76
C THR A 63 -6.70 -16.51 -7.40
N VAL A 64 -5.56 -16.00 -6.87
CA VAL A 64 -5.35 -14.58 -6.57
C VAL A 64 -4.25 -14.03 -7.46
N VAL A 65 -4.52 -12.92 -8.12
CA VAL A 65 -3.57 -12.25 -9.01
C VAL A 65 -3.10 -10.95 -8.40
N LEU A 66 -1.80 -10.84 -8.21
CA LEU A 66 -1.14 -9.65 -7.66
C LEU A 66 -0.29 -8.97 -8.73
N PHE A 67 -0.35 -7.66 -8.79
CA PHE A 67 0.48 -6.86 -9.66
C PHE A 67 0.70 -5.47 -9.06
N ARG A 68 1.95 -5.01 -9.01
CA ARG A 68 2.34 -3.72 -8.44
C ARG A 68 1.86 -3.47 -6.99
N GLY A 69 1.79 -4.53 -6.18
CA GLY A 69 1.31 -4.43 -4.81
C GLY A 69 -0.21 -4.38 -4.66
N GLU A 70 -0.96 -4.52 -5.76
CA GLU A 70 -2.42 -4.55 -5.75
C GLU A 70 -2.95 -5.94 -6.05
N ILE A 71 -4.11 -6.27 -5.48
CA ILE A 71 -4.87 -7.46 -5.84
C ILE A 71 -5.72 -7.11 -7.06
N LEU A 72 -5.36 -7.64 -8.23
CA LEU A 72 -6.10 -7.39 -9.46
C LEU A 72 -7.36 -8.26 -9.57
N GLU A 73 -7.27 -9.48 -9.07
CA GLU A 73 -8.32 -10.46 -9.27
C GLU A 73 -8.29 -11.52 -8.17
N VAL A 74 -9.48 -11.95 -7.73
CA VAL A 74 -9.70 -13.13 -6.88
C VAL A 74 -10.82 -13.94 -7.51
N LYS A 75 -10.56 -15.19 -7.87
CA LYS A 75 -11.51 -16.09 -8.51
C LYS A 75 -11.51 -17.47 -7.88
N SER A 76 -12.67 -18.14 -7.84
CA SER A 76 -12.73 -19.57 -7.59
C SER A 76 -12.27 -20.35 -8.82
N GLY A 77 -11.52 -21.43 -8.58
CA GLY A 77 -10.97 -22.29 -9.61
C GLY A 77 -9.63 -21.82 -10.19
N SER A 78 -8.93 -22.77 -10.79
CA SER A 78 -7.65 -22.55 -11.48
C SER A 78 -7.86 -21.97 -12.90
N ALA A 79 -8.68 -20.95 -13.04
CA ALA A 79 -8.84 -20.31 -14.34
C ALA A 79 -7.59 -19.52 -14.69
N ALA A 80 -6.96 -19.84 -15.82
CA ALA A 80 -5.87 -19.01 -16.35
C ALA A 80 -6.31 -17.54 -16.33
N SER A 81 -5.58 -16.71 -15.60
CA SER A 81 -5.89 -15.28 -15.52
C SER A 81 -5.86 -14.69 -16.93
N ASN A 82 -7.02 -14.33 -17.46
CA ASN A 82 -7.18 -13.62 -18.72
C ASN A 82 -6.78 -12.13 -18.60
N SER A 83 -6.13 -11.75 -17.49
CA SER A 83 -5.71 -10.36 -17.33
C SER A 83 -4.70 -10.00 -18.42
N THR A 84 -5.04 -9.02 -19.21
CA THR A 84 -4.27 -8.49 -20.35
C THR A 84 -3.00 -7.74 -19.96
N VAL A 85 -2.60 -7.83 -18.69
CA VAL A 85 -1.37 -7.22 -18.20
C VAL A 85 -0.18 -7.96 -18.79
N SER A 86 0.53 -7.30 -19.71
CA SER A 86 1.78 -7.79 -20.28
C SER A 86 2.90 -7.71 -19.23
N GLY A 87 3.69 -8.77 -19.07
CA GLY A 87 4.82 -8.81 -18.15
C GLY A 87 5.23 -10.24 -17.78
N ALA A 88 6.31 -10.36 -17.01
CA ALA A 88 6.73 -11.64 -16.44
C ALA A 88 5.68 -12.13 -15.44
N VAL A 89 5.42 -13.44 -15.44
CA VAL A 89 4.44 -14.06 -14.54
C VAL A 89 5.16 -15.08 -13.65
N VAL A 90 5.01 -14.92 -12.34
CA VAL A 90 5.42 -15.92 -11.36
C VAL A 90 4.15 -16.61 -10.84
N ARG A 91 4.14 -17.94 -10.87
CA ARG A 91 3.04 -18.76 -10.35
C ARG A 91 3.51 -19.50 -9.11
N LEU A 92 2.68 -19.43 -8.07
CA LEU A 92 2.91 -20.13 -6.80
C LEU A 92 1.71 -21.03 -6.53
N ASP A 93 1.97 -22.33 -6.43
CA ASP A 93 0.96 -23.31 -6.02
C ASP A 93 0.84 -23.28 -4.48
N LEU A 94 -0.34 -22.93 -4.02
CA LEU A 94 -0.69 -22.84 -2.60
C LEU A 94 -1.71 -23.91 -2.19
N THR A 95 -1.66 -25.09 -2.81
CA THR A 95 -2.51 -26.23 -2.43
C THR A 95 -2.35 -26.54 -0.94
N GLY A 96 -3.47 -26.52 -0.20
CA GLY A 96 -3.50 -26.77 1.23
C GLY A 96 -3.19 -25.54 2.11
N TYR A 97 -2.89 -24.38 1.52
CA TYR A 97 -2.71 -23.12 2.24
C TYR A 97 -3.99 -22.29 2.27
N HIS A 98 -4.12 -21.52 3.34
CA HIS A 98 -5.20 -20.56 3.53
C HIS A 98 -4.65 -19.14 3.41
N LEU A 99 -5.34 -18.29 2.65
CA LEU A 99 -5.04 -16.87 2.52
C LEU A 99 -6.08 -16.05 3.28
N TYR A 100 -5.61 -15.13 4.10
CA TYR A 100 -6.42 -14.21 4.89
C TYR A 100 -5.99 -12.77 4.61
N PRO A 101 -6.90 -11.77 4.72
CA PRO A 101 -6.52 -10.37 4.82
C PRO A 101 -5.56 -10.16 6.00
N SER A 102 -4.51 -9.40 5.82
CA SER A 102 -3.58 -9.07 6.90
C SER A 102 -4.20 -8.10 7.89
N PHE A 103 -3.70 -8.12 9.13
CA PHE A 103 -4.02 -7.10 10.12
C PHE A 103 -3.29 -5.79 9.83
N VAL A 104 -3.89 -4.69 10.27
CA VAL A 104 -3.28 -3.36 10.25
C VAL A 104 -3.17 -2.87 11.69
N ASP A 105 -1.94 -2.63 12.15
CA ASP A 105 -1.71 -1.98 13.45
C ASP A 105 -1.85 -0.47 13.28
N LEU A 106 -2.82 0.14 13.98
CA LEU A 106 -3.09 1.57 13.89
C LEU A 106 -2.33 2.42 14.91
N HIS A 107 -1.56 1.79 15.82
CA HIS A 107 -0.85 2.49 16.88
C HIS A 107 0.44 1.78 17.27
N SER A 108 1.52 2.14 16.61
CA SER A 108 2.82 1.52 16.81
C SER A 108 3.95 2.56 16.91
N SER A 109 5.08 2.12 17.43
CA SER A 109 6.38 2.82 17.35
C SER A 109 7.42 2.02 16.57
N TYR A 110 6.98 1.06 15.74
CA TYR A 110 7.86 0.24 14.92
C TYR A 110 8.79 1.09 14.05
N GLY A 111 10.09 0.78 14.09
CA GLY A 111 11.10 1.46 13.30
C GLY A 111 11.44 2.89 13.76
N LEU A 112 10.94 3.32 14.92
CA LEU A 112 11.19 4.66 15.46
C LEU A 112 12.04 4.59 16.75
N PRO A 113 12.75 5.68 17.08
CA PRO A 113 13.53 5.76 18.30
C PRO A 113 12.68 5.54 19.55
N GLU A 114 13.23 4.80 20.51
CA GLU A 114 12.58 4.60 21.80
C GLU A 114 12.50 5.91 22.57
N VAL A 115 11.32 6.21 23.09
CA VAL A 115 11.06 7.39 23.91
C VAL A 115 11.00 6.96 25.38
N LYS A 116 11.92 7.48 26.19
CA LYS A 116 11.91 7.27 27.63
C LYS A 116 11.02 8.31 28.29
N PRO A 117 9.93 7.91 28.97
CA PRO A 117 9.05 8.85 29.67
C PRO A 117 9.83 9.64 30.73
N ALA A 118 9.55 10.92 30.85
CA ALA A 118 10.07 11.71 31.95
C ALA A 118 9.51 11.21 33.28
N GLY A 119 10.38 11.01 34.26
CA GLY A 119 9.97 10.68 35.62
C GLY A 119 9.15 11.83 36.25
N TRP A 120 8.47 11.51 37.34
CA TRP A 120 7.79 12.52 38.13
C TRP A 120 8.78 13.55 38.68
N SER A 121 8.46 14.84 38.57
CA SER A 121 9.27 15.95 39.07
C SER A 121 8.38 16.95 39.83
N ARG A 122 8.93 17.51 40.92
CA ARG A 122 8.29 18.62 41.66
C ARG A 122 8.56 20.00 41.04
N THR A 123 9.46 20.07 40.03
CA THR A 123 9.76 21.34 39.37
C THR A 123 8.56 21.82 38.54
N PRO A 124 8.37 23.14 38.40
CA PRO A 124 7.33 23.69 37.54
C PRO A 124 7.43 23.14 36.12
N GLN A 125 6.32 22.68 35.57
CA GLN A 125 6.29 22.01 34.26
C GLN A 125 6.26 22.99 33.06
N TYR A 126 6.26 24.30 33.33
CA TYR A 126 6.27 25.34 32.28
C TYR A 126 7.69 25.84 31.96
N GLU A 127 8.71 25.41 32.71
CA GLU A 127 10.09 25.74 32.41
C GLU A 127 10.70 24.77 31.41
N THR A 128 11.42 25.30 30.41
CA THR A 128 12.12 24.50 29.41
C THR A 128 13.58 24.93 29.30
N ASN A 129 14.47 23.95 29.13
CA ASN A 129 15.88 24.18 28.83
C ASN A 129 16.16 24.19 27.31
N ILE A 130 15.18 23.86 26.47
CA ILE A 130 15.32 23.82 25.03
C ILE A 130 15.17 25.24 24.50
N LYS A 131 16.18 25.67 23.72
CA LYS A 131 16.18 26.98 23.06
C LYS A 131 15.63 26.84 21.64
N GLY A 132 14.93 27.87 21.18
CA GLY A 132 14.40 27.94 19.81
C GLY A 132 12.89 28.10 19.77
N ALA A 133 12.33 28.08 18.58
CA ALA A 133 10.90 28.35 18.34
C ALA A 133 9.97 27.35 19.04
N TYR A 134 10.40 26.12 19.20
CA TYR A 134 9.62 25.02 19.80
C TYR A 134 9.98 24.73 21.27
N GLY A 135 10.88 25.51 21.84
CA GLY A 135 11.46 25.26 23.16
C GLY A 135 10.55 25.60 24.33
N TRP A 136 9.56 26.45 24.13
CA TRP A 136 8.69 26.92 25.19
C TRP A 136 7.61 25.92 25.65
N ASN A 137 7.29 24.91 24.82
CA ASN A 137 6.45 23.80 25.22
C ASN A 137 6.93 22.47 24.58
N GLN A 138 7.62 21.68 25.38
CA GLN A 138 8.20 20.40 24.94
C GLN A 138 7.16 19.32 24.63
N SER A 139 5.92 19.48 25.09
CA SER A 139 4.84 18.52 24.86
C SER A 139 4.13 18.74 23.51
N VAL A 140 4.37 19.88 22.86
CA VAL A 140 3.73 20.24 21.58
C VAL A 140 4.77 20.15 20.46
N ARG A 141 4.70 19.10 19.66
CA ARG A 141 5.70 18.76 18.63
C ARG A 141 5.05 18.47 17.28
N PRO A 142 4.34 19.42 16.69
CA PRO A 142 3.66 19.21 15.40
C PRO A 142 4.65 19.04 14.24
N GLU A 143 5.90 19.48 14.43
CA GLU A 143 6.98 19.44 13.44
C GLU A 143 7.62 18.07 13.27
N ILE A 144 7.25 17.09 14.10
CA ILE A 144 7.85 15.75 14.02
C ILE A 144 7.14 14.93 12.96
N ASP A 145 7.91 14.54 11.95
CA ASP A 145 7.47 13.59 10.93
C ASP A 145 8.07 12.20 11.16
N ALA A 146 7.19 11.21 11.37
CA ALA A 146 7.64 9.85 11.66
C ALA A 146 8.44 9.25 10.51
N TYR A 147 8.08 9.55 9.25
CA TYR A 147 8.75 9.00 8.08
C TYR A 147 10.24 9.42 7.99
N GLU A 148 10.61 10.60 8.50
CA GLU A 148 12.00 11.07 8.49
C GLU A 148 12.89 10.31 9.49
N LYS A 149 12.28 9.74 10.52
CA LYS A 149 12.97 9.02 11.61
C LYS A 149 12.84 7.51 11.48
N PHE A 150 12.09 7.04 10.49
CA PHE A 150 11.80 5.63 10.32
C PHE A 150 13.03 4.86 9.81
N ILE A 151 13.42 3.84 10.58
CA ILE A 151 14.47 2.88 10.24
C ILE A 151 13.90 1.49 10.50
N PRO A 152 13.68 0.66 9.45
CA PRO A 152 13.14 -0.66 9.65
C PRO A 152 14.09 -1.56 10.46
N ASP A 153 13.55 -2.30 11.41
CA ASP A 153 14.25 -3.34 12.15
C ASP A 153 13.78 -4.71 11.68
N SER A 154 14.69 -5.50 11.11
CA SER A 154 14.35 -6.79 10.49
C SER A 154 13.77 -7.80 11.47
N LYS A 155 14.22 -7.79 12.74
CA LYS A 155 13.72 -8.69 13.78
C LYS A 155 12.25 -8.36 14.11
N THR A 156 11.95 -7.09 14.36
CA THR A 156 10.58 -6.64 14.66
C THR A 156 9.68 -6.78 13.44
N ALA A 157 10.19 -6.46 12.23
CA ALA A 157 9.46 -6.66 10.99
C ALA A 157 9.04 -8.13 10.80
N LYS A 158 9.96 -9.07 11.05
CA LYS A 158 9.67 -10.50 10.98
C LYS A 158 8.60 -10.89 12.00
N ALA A 159 8.72 -10.46 13.26
CA ALA A 159 7.75 -10.77 14.30
C ALA A 159 6.34 -10.23 13.98
N LEU A 160 6.25 -9.02 13.42
CA LEU A 160 4.98 -8.44 12.96
C LEU A 160 4.34 -9.27 11.83
N ARG A 161 5.12 -9.68 10.83
CA ARG A 161 4.62 -10.55 9.75
C ARG A 161 4.16 -11.91 10.26
N GLU A 162 4.93 -12.53 11.16
CA GLU A 162 4.57 -13.81 11.78
C GLU A 162 3.28 -13.71 12.62
N ALA A 163 3.01 -12.53 13.18
CA ALA A 163 1.75 -12.24 13.87
C ALA A 163 0.59 -11.86 12.91
N GLY A 164 0.83 -11.80 11.60
CA GLY A 164 -0.18 -11.54 10.58
C GLY A 164 -0.38 -10.06 10.23
N PHE A 165 0.49 -9.15 10.69
CA PHE A 165 0.40 -7.74 10.32
C PHE A 165 1.04 -7.48 8.95
N GLY A 166 0.27 -6.90 8.01
CA GLY A 166 0.73 -6.49 6.69
C GLY A 166 1.06 -5.00 6.59
N ALA A 167 0.47 -4.18 7.47
CA ALA A 167 0.74 -2.75 7.53
C ALA A 167 0.71 -2.25 8.97
N VAL A 168 1.49 -1.21 9.24
CA VAL A 168 1.66 -0.62 10.57
C VAL A 168 1.64 0.89 10.45
N LEU A 169 0.78 1.56 11.20
CA LEU A 169 0.78 3.00 11.36
C LEU A 169 1.70 3.38 12.52
N THR A 170 2.92 3.81 12.20
CA THR A 170 3.94 4.15 13.17
C THR A 170 4.02 5.66 13.42
N HIS A 171 4.23 6.05 14.68
CA HIS A 171 4.40 7.45 15.09
C HIS A 171 5.34 7.54 16.29
N VAL A 172 6.00 8.69 16.45
CA VAL A 172 6.86 8.94 17.62
C VAL A 172 5.97 9.13 18.86
N PRO A 173 6.06 8.25 19.89
CA PRO A 173 5.17 8.32 21.06
C PRO A 173 5.63 9.37 22.08
N ASP A 174 5.97 10.60 21.64
CA ASP A 174 6.55 11.66 22.47
C ASP A 174 5.76 12.97 22.37
N GLY A 175 5.38 13.49 23.53
CA GLY A 175 4.56 14.70 23.64
C GLY A 175 3.05 14.45 23.62
N ILE A 176 2.29 15.51 23.79
CA ILE A 176 0.83 15.57 23.69
C ILE A 176 0.42 15.73 22.23
N VAL A 177 1.01 16.69 21.52
CA VAL A 177 0.97 16.80 20.06
C VAL A 177 2.22 16.14 19.52
N ARG A 178 2.07 15.04 18.77
CA ARG A 178 3.17 14.15 18.43
C ARG A 178 3.65 14.26 16.99
N GLY A 179 3.01 15.14 16.20
CA GLY A 179 3.29 15.29 14.80
C GLY A 179 2.63 14.20 13.94
N SER A 180 3.24 13.91 12.79
CA SER A 180 2.67 12.97 11.82
C SER A 180 3.07 11.52 12.08
N GLY A 181 2.18 10.60 11.69
CA GLY A 181 2.46 9.18 11.59
C GLY A 181 2.62 8.72 10.14
N ALA A 182 3.41 7.68 9.94
CA ALA A 182 3.64 7.04 8.65
C ALA A 182 3.03 5.65 8.60
N LEU A 183 2.41 5.30 7.48
CA LEU A 183 1.95 3.94 7.20
C LEU A 183 3.06 3.18 6.49
N VAL A 184 3.48 2.08 7.07
CA VAL A 184 4.60 1.27 6.57
C VAL A 184 4.25 -0.21 6.51
N MET A 185 4.88 -0.94 5.59
CA MET A 185 4.91 -2.40 5.63
C MET A 185 6.05 -2.87 6.54
N PRO A 186 5.88 -3.95 7.30
CA PRO A 186 6.94 -4.51 8.13
C PRO A 186 7.91 -5.36 7.29
N ILE A 187 8.72 -4.69 6.45
CA ILE A 187 9.76 -5.28 5.60
C ILE A 187 11.11 -4.63 5.87
N GLU A 188 12.19 -5.19 5.33
CA GLU A 188 13.56 -4.78 5.65
C GLU A 188 14.03 -3.56 4.85
N ASP A 189 13.53 -3.37 3.63
CA ASP A 189 13.88 -2.23 2.79
C ASP A 189 13.05 -0.99 3.18
N ALA A 190 13.72 0.06 3.65
CA ALA A 190 13.07 1.29 4.09
C ALA A 190 12.29 2.02 2.98
N ARG A 191 12.75 1.91 1.72
CA ARG A 191 12.10 2.56 0.58
C ARG A 191 10.84 1.80 0.15
N GLU A 192 10.93 0.48 0.10
CA GLU A 192 9.80 -0.38 -0.26
C GLU A 192 8.78 -0.49 0.89
N SER A 193 9.21 -0.30 2.15
CA SER A 193 8.30 -0.34 3.30
C SER A 193 7.34 0.85 3.39
N MET A 194 7.70 2.01 2.86
CA MET A 194 6.93 3.24 3.01
C MET A 194 5.70 3.26 2.09
N LEU A 195 4.52 2.98 2.65
CA LEU A 195 3.25 3.06 1.93
C LEU A 195 2.74 4.50 1.84
N ARG A 196 2.77 5.23 2.97
CA ARG A 196 2.32 6.61 3.03
C ARG A 196 3.08 7.39 4.09
N PRO A 197 3.90 8.39 3.72
CA PRO A 197 4.73 9.12 4.66
C PRO A 197 3.92 9.99 5.64
N LEU A 198 2.86 10.63 5.18
CA LEU A 198 1.96 11.46 5.99
C LEU A 198 0.57 10.81 6.03
N ALA A 199 0.40 9.84 6.92
CA ALA A 199 -0.84 9.06 7.00
C ALA A 199 -1.81 9.56 8.06
N SER A 200 -1.31 10.21 9.12
CA SER A 200 -2.10 10.62 10.29
C SER A 200 -1.42 11.72 11.07
N ILE A 201 -2.17 12.33 12.00
CA ILE A 201 -1.66 13.23 13.04
C ILE A 201 -2.00 12.59 14.39
N HIS A 202 -1.04 12.60 15.31
CA HIS A 202 -1.18 11.92 16.59
C HIS A 202 -1.24 12.89 17.78
N PHE A 203 -2.17 12.61 18.67
CA PHE A 203 -2.33 13.28 19.94
C PHE A 203 -2.39 12.27 21.07
N SER A 204 -1.96 12.67 22.28
CA SER A 204 -2.00 11.80 23.45
C SER A 204 -2.20 12.63 24.73
N PHE A 205 -2.75 12.00 25.73
CA PHE A 205 -2.78 12.56 27.10
C PHE A 205 -1.48 12.29 27.89
N ARG A 206 -0.52 11.57 27.29
CA ARG A 206 0.78 11.29 27.91
C ARG A 206 1.84 12.22 27.34
N LYS A 207 2.60 12.85 28.22
CA LYS A 207 3.62 13.85 27.86
C LYS A 207 4.87 13.25 27.20
N GLY A 208 5.07 11.94 27.27
CA GLY A 208 6.29 11.29 26.77
C GLY A 208 7.53 11.71 27.56
N SER A 209 8.56 12.19 26.89
CA SER A 209 9.80 12.66 27.50
C SER A 209 9.71 14.09 28.07
N SER A 210 8.62 14.81 27.81
CA SER A 210 8.42 16.18 28.29
C SER A 210 8.22 16.23 29.80
N ARG A 211 8.86 17.20 30.43
CA ARG A 211 8.66 17.54 31.85
C ARG A 211 7.64 18.66 32.06
N GLN A 212 7.21 19.30 30.97
CA GLN A 212 6.20 20.36 30.98
C GLN A 212 4.77 19.82 30.96
#